data_580c65d254eef120d35901a23401725b
#
_entry.id   580c65d254eef120d35901a23401725b
#
_cell.length_a   1.000
_cell.length_b   1.000
_cell.length_c   1.000
_cell.angle_alpha   90.00
_cell.angle_beta   90.00
_cell.angle_gamma   90.00
#
_symmetry.space_group_name_H-M   'P 1'
#
loop_
_entity.id
_entity.type
_entity.pdbx_description
1 polymer ?
#
loop_
_entity_poly.entity_id
_entity_poly.type
_entity_poly.pdbx_seq_one_letter_code
_entity_poly.pdbx_strand_id
1 'polypeptide(L)'
;MLLKKLIKNCPKKLSNTKVTGLSSDTRKLKKGDLFFALKGSQNNGEKFINEALKKGACAIVSSKQVKGNFKIIKVKNVRDCLGKICSKFYPNKPKNIIAVTGTNGKSSVADFFHQLFTLNGLRVATIGTLGIKTETVKKNLLTSPDVISLHKELRSLKEKKIDNVLLEASSHGLNQGRLDGINLKAGIFTNF
;
A
#
# COMPACT_ATOMS: atom_id res chain seq x y z
N MET A 1 2.69 15.90 -4.13
CA MET A 1 3.33 15.52 -5.43
C MET A 1 2.40 15.93 -6.56
N LEU A 2 2.88 16.29 -7.77
CA LEU A 2 1.99 16.61 -8.89
C LEU A 2 1.43 15.33 -9.53
N LEU A 3 0.15 15.36 -9.91
CA LEU A 3 -0.57 14.18 -10.43
C LEU A 3 0.08 13.61 -11.71
N LYS A 4 0.62 14.48 -12.59
CA LYS A 4 1.37 14.04 -13.80
C LYS A 4 2.60 13.19 -13.51
N LYS A 5 3.21 13.32 -12.32
CA LYS A 5 4.34 12.47 -11.89
C LYS A 5 3.88 11.08 -11.43
N LEU A 6 2.63 10.96 -11.02
CA LEU A 6 2.04 9.72 -10.52
C LEU A 6 1.44 8.87 -11.64
N ILE A 7 0.73 9.50 -12.58
CA ILE A 7 -0.04 8.82 -13.64
C ILE A 7 0.56 9.18 -15.00
N LYS A 8 1.03 8.16 -15.75
CA LYS A 8 1.70 8.34 -17.06
C LYS A 8 0.83 9.07 -18.09
N ASN A 9 -0.45 8.72 -18.18
CA ASN A 9 -1.41 9.34 -19.11
C ASN A 9 -2.38 10.27 -18.36
N CYS A 10 -1.83 11.16 -17.53
CA CYS A 10 -2.63 12.13 -16.78
C CYS A 10 -3.31 13.12 -17.74
N PRO A 11 -4.63 13.35 -17.61
CA PRO A 11 -5.32 14.37 -18.41
C PRO A 11 -4.69 15.76 -18.21
N LYS A 12 -4.51 16.50 -19.32
CA LYS A 12 -3.86 17.83 -19.30
C LYS A 12 -4.46 18.77 -18.24
N LYS A 13 -5.79 18.77 -18.10
CA LYS A 13 -6.52 19.59 -17.10
C LYS A 13 -6.16 19.24 -15.64
N LEU A 14 -5.68 18.02 -15.37
CA LEU A 14 -5.32 17.57 -14.02
C LEU A 14 -3.81 17.49 -13.79
N SER A 15 -2.99 17.71 -14.82
CA SER A 15 -1.54 17.48 -14.78
C SER A 15 -0.83 18.20 -13.64
N ASN A 16 -1.24 19.40 -13.33
CA ASN A 16 -0.66 20.24 -12.28
C ASN A 16 -1.39 20.16 -10.93
N THR A 17 -2.37 19.25 -10.80
CA THR A 17 -3.08 19.04 -9.52
C THR A 17 -2.10 18.50 -8.49
N LYS A 18 -2.06 19.15 -7.31
CA LYS A 18 -1.25 18.72 -6.17
C LYS A 18 -1.98 17.60 -5.42
N VAL A 19 -1.35 16.44 -5.33
CA VAL A 19 -1.80 15.30 -4.54
C VAL A 19 -1.11 15.35 -3.18
N THR A 20 -1.87 15.38 -2.10
CA THR A 20 -1.37 15.47 -0.73
C THR A 20 -1.32 14.12 -0.01
N GLY A 21 -2.18 13.18 -0.42
CA GLY A 21 -2.25 11.83 0.11
C GLY A 21 -2.98 10.88 -0.86
N LEU A 22 -3.10 9.63 -0.45
CA LEU A 22 -3.79 8.57 -1.18
C LEU A 22 -4.86 7.96 -0.29
N SER A 23 -6.04 7.65 -0.83
CA SER A 23 -7.09 6.95 -0.10
C SER A 23 -7.90 6.02 -1.00
N SER A 24 -8.34 4.89 -0.44
CA SER A 24 -9.33 3.98 -1.02
C SER A 24 -10.59 3.84 -0.15
N ASP A 25 -10.65 4.61 0.96
CA ASP A 25 -11.75 4.61 1.91
C ASP A 25 -12.19 6.06 2.19
N THR A 26 -13.46 6.38 1.88
CA THR A 26 -14.00 7.74 2.07
C THR A 26 -14.06 8.18 3.54
N ARG A 27 -14.05 7.25 4.48
CA ARG A 27 -14.01 7.54 5.94
C ARG A 27 -12.66 8.11 6.37
N LYS A 28 -11.56 7.70 5.68
CA LYS A 28 -10.17 8.11 5.95
C LYS A 28 -9.69 9.20 5.00
N LEU A 29 -10.49 9.54 3.98
CA LEU A 29 -10.13 10.50 2.95
C LEU A 29 -9.99 11.90 3.52
N LYS A 30 -8.91 12.58 3.14
CA LYS A 30 -8.63 13.98 3.46
C LYS A 30 -8.68 14.85 2.21
N LYS A 31 -8.94 16.15 2.39
CA LYS A 31 -8.91 17.13 1.28
C LYS A 31 -7.55 17.10 0.57
N GLY A 32 -7.59 16.99 -0.76
CA GLY A 32 -6.39 16.90 -1.60
C GLY A 32 -5.87 15.49 -1.83
N ASP A 33 -6.49 14.45 -1.26
CA ASP A 33 -6.13 13.07 -1.55
C ASP A 33 -6.55 12.64 -2.96
N LEU A 34 -5.78 11.75 -3.55
CA LEU A 34 -6.18 10.98 -4.73
C LEU A 34 -6.96 9.76 -4.25
N PHE A 35 -8.23 9.67 -4.66
CA PHE A 35 -9.10 8.56 -4.28
C PHE A 35 -9.09 7.44 -5.31
N PHE A 36 -9.04 6.19 -4.85
CA PHE A 36 -9.09 4.99 -5.68
C PHE A 36 -10.42 4.26 -5.46
N ALA A 37 -11.26 4.25 -6.49
CA ALA A 37 -12.55 3.55 -6.48
C ALA A 37 -12.35 2.05 -6.72
N LEU A 38 -11.84 1.33 -5.71
CA LEU A 38 -11.57 -0.10 -5.79
C LEU A 38 -12.86 -0.93 -5.81
N LYS A 39 -12.89 -1.93 -6.67
CA LYS A 39 -13.93 -2.97 -6.64
C LYS A 39 -13.51 -4.03 -5.63
N GLY A 40 -14.19 -4.09 -4.49
CA GLY A 40 -14.02 -5.11 -3.46
C GLY A 40 -14.95 -6.31 -3.68
N SER A 41 -14.83 -7.33 -2.82
CA SER A 41 -15.71 -8.50 -2.81
C SER A 41 -17.16 -8.16 -2.39
N GLN A 42 -17.31 -7.30 -1.39
CA GLN A 42 -18.63 -6.92 -0.85
C GLN A 42 -19.10 -5.54 -1.32
N ASN A 43 -18.18 -4.61 -1.55
CA ASN A 43 -18.49 -3.23 -1.90
C ASN A 43 -17.81 -2.79 -3.20
N ASN A 44 -18.55 -2.07 -4.02
CA ASN A 44 -18.00 -1.41 -5.19
C ASN A 44 -17.64 0.05 -4.85
N GLY A 45 -16.35 0.37 -4.83
CA GLY A 45 -15.82 1.71 -4.52
C GLY A 45 -16.35 2.81 -5.45
N GLU A 46 -16.85 2.46 -6.62
CA GLU A 46 -17.47 3.41 -7.57
C GLU A 46 -18.71 4.11 -6.98
N LYS A 47 -19.43 3.46 -6.06
CA LYS A 47 -20.59 4.05 -5.35
C LYS A 47 -20.19 5.24 -4.49
N PHE A 48 -18.93 5.32 -4.07
CA PHE A 48 -18.40 6.36 -3.18
C PHE A 48 -17.73 7.53 -3.91
N ILE A 49 -17.76 7.56 -5.24
CA ILE A 49 -17.12 8.62 -6.05
C ILE A 49 -17.65 9.99 -5.68
N ASN A 50 -18.98 10.15 -5.62
CA ASN A 50 -19.60 11.44 -5.29
C ASN A 50 -19.28 11.89 -3.87
N GLU A 51 -19.25 10.95 -2.92
CA GLU A 51 -18.86 11.24 -1.53
C GLU A 51 -17.39 11.69 -1.46
N ALA A 52 -16.49 10.98 -2.17
CA ALA A 52 -15.08 11.34 -2.21
C ALA A 52 -14.84 12.74 -2.79
N LEU A 53 -15.58 13.10 -3.84
CA LEU A 53 -15.52 14.46 -4.43
C LEU A 53 -16.03 15.53 -3.45
N LYS A 54 -17.15 15.27 -2.76
CA LYS A 54 -17.69 16.18 -1.73
C LYS A 54 -16.72 16.38 -0.58
N LYS A 55 -15.98 15.33 -0.18
CA LYS A 55 -14.94 15.39 0.86
C LYS A 55 -13.62 16.02 0.38
N GLY A 56 -13.55 16.47 -0.87
CA GLY A 56 -12.42 17.22 -1.40
C GLY A 56 -11.29 16.35 -1.97
N ALA A 57 -11.59 15.17 -2.46
CA ALA A 57 -10.62 14.42 -3.28
C ALA A 57 -10.17 15.30 -4.45
N CYS A 58 -8.85 15.35 -4.69
CA CYS A 58 -8.29 16.16 -5.78
C CYS A 58 -8.55 15.54 -7.16
N ALA A 59 -8.57 14.21 -7.22
CA ALA A 59 -8.98 13.43 -8.38
C ALA A 59 -9.39 12.02 -7.94
N ILE A 60 -10.06 11.29 -8.84
CA ILE A 60 -10.54 9.92 -8.63
C ILE A 60 -9.90 9.01 -9.68
N VAL A 61 -9.39 7.86 -9.27
CA VAL A 61 -9.00 6.77 -10.18
C VAL A 61 -10.10 5.72 -10.16
N SER A 62 -10.69 5.44 -11.33
CA SER A 62 -11.83 4.52 -11.48
C SER A 62 -11.70 3.67 -12.74
N SER A 63 -12.35 2.50 -12.77
CA SER A 63 -12.48 1.67 -13.98
C SER A 63 -13.53 2.22 -14.94
N LYS A 64 -14.47 3.03 -14.45
CA LYS A 64 -15.52 3.64 -15.23
C LYS A 64 -15.29 5.14 -15.40
N GLN A 65 -15.69 5.64 -16.58
CA GLN A 65 -15.79 7.07 -16.84
C GLN A 65 -17.17 7.56 -16.40
N VAL A 66 -17.20 8.70 -15.70
CA VAL A 66 -18.46 9.41 -15.43
C VAL A 66 -18.52 10.63 -16.34
N LYS A 67 -19.53 10.68 -17.21
CA LYS A 67 -19.72 11.81 -18.16
C LYS A 67 -19.77 13.14 -17.41
N GLY A 68 -19.12 14.16 -17.95
CA GLY A 68 -19.13 15.52 -17.40
C GLY A 68 -18.20 15.75 -16.20
N ASN A 69 -17.55 14.73 -15.66
CA ASN A 69 -16.65 14.93 -14.52
C ASN A 69 -15.18 14.71 -14.92
N PHE A 70 -14.46 15.82 -15.13
CA PHE A 70 -13.06 15.83 -15.53
C PHE A 70 -12.08 15.39 -14.41
N LYS A 71 -12.53 15.33 -13.14
CA LYS A 71 -11.70 14.87 -12.02
C LYS A 71 -11.56 13.33 -11.97
N ILE A 72 -12.26 12.60 -12.83
CA ILE A 72 -12.22 11.14 -12.86
C ILE A 72 -11.25 10.68 -13.95
N ILE A 73 -10.27 9.89 -13.53
CA ILE A 73 -9.24 9.31 -14.39
C ILE A 73 -9.60 7.83 -14.59
N LYS A 74 -9.99 7.48 -15.82
CA LYS A 74 -10.30 6.09 -16.17
C LYS A 74 -9.01 5.30 -16.35
N VAL A 75 -8.94 4.13 -15.71
CA VAL A 75 -7.86 3.16 -15.85
C VAL A 75 -8.42 1.75 -16.08
N LYS A 76 -7.67 0.88 -16.76
CA LYS A 76 -8.08 -0.51 -17.01
C LYS A 76 -8.19 -1.32 -15.71
N ASN A 77 -7.21 -1.17 -14.82
CA ASN A 77 -7.15 -1.85 -13.53
C ASN A 77 -6.78 -0.84 -12.44
N VAL A 78 -7.74 -0.54 -11.54
CA VAL A 78 -7.56 0.43 -10.45
C VAL A 78 -6.58 -0.09 -9.41
N ARG A 79 -6.57 -1.39 -9.15
CA ARG A 79 -5.70 -2.02 -8.14
C ARG A 79 -4.22 -1.98 -8.57
N ASP A 80 -3.93 -2.38 -9.79
CA ASP A 80 -2.59 -2.28 -10.38
C ASP A 80 -2.10 -0.81 -10.44
N CYS A 81 -2.99 0.10 -10.80
CA CYS A 81 -2.71 1.54 -10.79
C CYS A 81 -2.39 2.04 -9.37
N LEU A 82 -3.11 1.58 -8.35
CA LEU A 82 -2.88 1.92 -6.96
C LEU A 82 -1.48 1.49 -6.51
N GLY A 83 -1.08 0.23 -6.74
CA GLY A 83 0.25 -0.26 -6.37
C GLY A 83 1.38 0.58 -7.00
N LYS A 84 1.27 0.84 -8.32
CA LYS A 84 2.23 1.69 -9.05
C LYS A 84 2.29 3.13 -8.52
N ILE A 85 1.14 3.71 -8.16
CA ILE A 85 1.09 5.06 -7.61
C ILE A 85 1.64 5.09 -6.18
N CYS A 86 1.31 4.12 -5.34
CA CYS A 86 1.87 4.00 -3.99
C CYS A 86 3.40 3.90 -4.03
N SER A 87 3.94 3.12 -4.98
CA SER A 87 5.40 3.01 -5.15
C SER A 87 6.07 4.36 -5.46
N LYS A 88 5.45 5.18 -6.29
CA LYS A 88 5.96 6.53 -6.65
C LYS A 88 5.71 7.57 -5.56
N PHE A 89 4.58 7.48 -4.85
CA PHE A 89 4.20 8.44 -3.82
C PHE A 89 5.01 8.27 -2.54
N TYR A 90 5.39 7.01 -2.22
CA TYR A 90 6.25 6.62 -1.11
C TYR A 90 7.55 5.98 -1.63
N PRO A 91 8.48 6.76 -2.24
CA PRO A 91 9.63 6.21 -2.97
C PRO A 91 10.67 5.56 -2.06
N ASN A 92 10.91 6.14 -0.86
CA ASN A 92 11.94 5.66 0.04
C ASN A 92 11.45 4.44 0.84
N LYS A 93 12.01 3.28 0.54
CA LYS A 93 11.68 2.00 1.18
C LYS A 93 12.93 1.29 1.68
N PRO A 94 12.81 0.33 2.62
CA PRO A 94 13.88 -0.57 3.01
C PRO A 94 14.53 -1.26 1.81
N LYS A 95 15.83 -1.54 1.90
CA LYS A 95 16.60 -2.17 0.81
C LYS A 95 16.27 -3.65 0.67
N ASN A 96 16.08 -4.34 1.78
CA ASN A 96 15.88 -5.77 1.86
C ASN A 96 14.46 -6.04 2.36
N ILE A 97 13.51 -6.16 1.45
CA ILE A 97 12.13 -6.53 1.75
C ILE A 97 11.94 -7.97 1.30
N ILE A 98 11.58 -8.84 2.23
CA ILE A 98 11.34 -10.26 2.01
C ILE A 98 9.89 -10.55 2.34
N ALA A 99 9.21 -11.37 1.56
CA ALA A 99 7.86 -11.82 1.87
C ALA A 99 7.86 -13.31 2.22
N VAL A 100 7.10 -13.70 3.24
CA VAL A 100 6.85 -15.10 3.58
C VAL A 100 5.37 -15.42 3.42
N THR A 101 5.07 -16.50 2.71
CA THR A 101 3.71 -17.01 2.51
C THR A 101 3.65 -18.51 2.79
N GLY A 102 2.44 -19.06 2.85
CA GLY A 102 2.12 -20.46 3.14
C GLY A 102 0.94 -20.56 4.10
N THR A 103 0.46 -21.76 4.35
CA THR A 103 -0.67 -22.00 5.28
C THR A 103 -0.22 -21.81 6.72
N ASN A 104 0.85 -22.49 7.14
CA ASN A 104 1.40 -22.46 8.49
C ASN A 104 2.86 -21.96 8.49
N GLY A 105 3.38 -21.58 9.67
CA GLY A 105 4.78 -21.27 9.87
C GLY A 105 5.20 -19.83 9.50
N LYS A 106 4.37 -19.02 8.86
CA LYS A 106 4.70 -17.64 8.48
C LYS A 106 5.20 -16.78 9.64
N SER A 107 4.46 -16.78 10.75
CA SER A 107 4.82 -15.99 11.95
C SER A 107 6.06 -16.56 12.66
N SER A 108 6.26 -17.88 12.64
CA SER A 108 7.49 -18.49 13.18
C SER A 108 8.71 -18.05 12.36
N VAL A 109 8.63 -18.10 11.02
CA VAL A 109 9.70 -17.60 10.14
C VAL A 109 9.96 -16.11 10.38
N ALA A 110 8.90 -15.30 10.55
CA ALA A 110 9.02 -13.88 10.84
C ALA A 110 9.73 -13.64 12.18
N ASP A 111 9.41 -14.44 13.20
CA ASP A 111 10.02 -14.32 14.52
C ASP A 111 11.50 -14.73 14.50
N PHE A 112 11.84 -15.85 13.88
CA PHE A 112 13.23 -16.28 13.69
C PHE A 112 14.05 -15.27 12.88
N PHE A 113 13.48 -14.73 11.81
CA PHE A 113 14.11 -13.67 11.02
C PHE A 113 14.44 -12.45 11.92
N HIS A 114 13.46 -12.03 12.71
CA HIS A 114 13.65 -10.90 13.63
C HIS A 114 14.77 -11.18 14.64
N GLN A 115 14.73 -12.35 15.29
CA GLN A 115 15.73 -12.73 16.30
C GLN A 115 17.14 -12.82 15.70
N LEU A 116 17.29 -13.53 14.58
CA LEU A 116 18.60 -13.71 13.91
C LEU A 116 19.21 -12.37 13.50
N PHE A 117 18.44 -11.46 12.93
CA PHE A 117 18.94 -10.14 12.55
C PHE A 117 19.31 -9.28 13.77
N THR A 118 18.48 -9.32 14.81
CA THR A 118 18.77 -8.60 16.07
C THR A 118 20.03 -9.11 16.74
N LEU A 119 20.21 -10.44 16.84
CA LEU A 119 21.42 -11.05 17.40
C LEU A 119 22.71 -10.68 16.65
N ASN A 120 22.59 -10.42 15.33
CA ASN A 120 23.69 -9.94 14.50
C ASN A 120 23.85 -8.40 14.51
N GLY A 121 23.18 -7.68 15.40
CA GLY A 121 23.25 -6.23 15.51
C GLY A 121 22.62 -5.47 14.34
N LEU A 122 21.77 -6.12 13.53
CA LEU A 122 21.14 -5.52 12.36
C LEU A 122 19.73 -5.00 12.70
N ARG A 123 19.43 -3.77 12.30
CA ARG A 123 18.07 -3.22 12.44
C ARG A 123 17.10 -3.96 11.55
N VAL A 124 16.02 -4.43 12.13
CA VAL A 124 15.03 -5.29 11.49
C VAL A 124 13.60 -4.93 11.90
N ALA A 125 12.66 -5.17 11.00
CA ALA A 125 11.24 -5.13 11.31
C ALA A 125 10.51 -6.32 10.68
N THR A 126 9.44 -6.76 11.32
CA THR A 126 8.46 -7.68 10.73
C THR A 126 7.10 -7.01 10.66
N ILE A 127 6.37 -7.23 9.57
CA ILE A 127 5.00 -6.76 9.36
C ILE A 127 4.13 -7.98 9.07
N GLY A 128 3.18 -8.25 9.91
CA GLY A 128 2.31 -9.43 9.77
C GLY A 128 0.98 -9.28 10.45
N THR A 129 0.33 -10.41 10.69
CA THR A 129 -0.98 -10.50 11.35
C THR A 129 -0.97 -9.95 12.78
N LEU A 130 0.17 -10.03 13.45
CA LEU A 130 0.38 -9.50 14.80
C LEU A 130 0.79 -8.02 14.82
N GLY A 131 0.80 -7.36 13.64
CA GLY A 131 1.18 -5.95 13.55
C GLY A 131 2.59 -5.74 13.04
N ILE A 132 3.23 -4.67 13.54
CA ILE A 132 4.60 -4.30 13.22
C ILE A 132 5.46 -4.50 14.47
N LYS A 133 6.49 -5.33 14.35
CA LYS A 133 7.48 -5.56 15.40
C LYS A 133 8.82 -4.97 14.95
N THR A 134 9.42 -4.18 15.81
CA THR A 134 10.79 -3.68 15.69
C THR A 134 11.51 -3.94 17.03
N GLU A 135 12.79 -3.65 17.14
CA GLU A 135 13.52 -3.78 18.41
C GLU A 135 12.87 -3.00 19.57
N THR A 136 12.33 -1.81 19.27
CA THR A 136 11.84 -0.87 20.30
C THR A 136 10.32 -0.78 20.37
N VAL A 137 9.58 -1.25 19.35
CA VAL A 137 8.13 -1.05 19.24
C VAL A 137 7.44 -2.31 18.72
N LYS A 138 6.40 -2.75 19.43
CA LYS A 138 5.41 -3.70 18.93
C LYS A 138 4.10 -2.93 18.75
N LYS A 139 3.75 -2.63 17.51
CA LYS A 139 2.49 -1.96 17.16
C LYS A 139 1.48 -3.00 16.69
N ASN A 140 0.48 -3.27 17.49
CA ASN A 140 -0.60 -4.16 17.09
C ASN A 140 -1.43 -3.51 15.98
N LEU A 141 -1.62 -4.23 14.88
CA LEU A 141 -2.56 -3.89 13.82
C LEU A 141 -3.73 -4.86 13.93
N LEU A 142 -4.95 -4.34 13.91
CA LEU A 142 -6.16 -5.18 13.98
C LEU A 142 -6.33 -6.06 12.75
N THR A 143 -5.69 -5.70 11.64
CA THR A 143 -5.73 -6.44 10.36
C THR A 143 -4.43 -6.22 9.59
N SER A 144 -4.10 -7.14 8.67
CA SER A 144 -2.99 -6.94 7.71
C SER A 144 -3.20 -5.62 6.97
N PRO A 145 -2.16 -4.76 6.85
CA PRO A 145 -2.30 -3.44 6.26
C PRO A 145 -2.75 -3.52 4.80
N ASP A 146 -3.56 -2.55 4.37
CA ASP A 146 -3.86 -2.34 2.96
C ASP A 146 -2.62 -1.80 2.21
N VAL A 147 -2.69 -1.77 0.86
CA VAL A 147 -1.57 -1.34 0.00
C VAL A 147 -1.03 0.04 0.40
N ILE A 148 -1.91 1.02 0.63
CA ILE A 148 -1.51 2.40 0.98
C ILE A 148 -0.79 2.42 2.33
N SER A 149 -1.40 1.77 3.33
CA SER A 149 -0.86 1.67 4.68
C SER A 149 0.48 0.95 4.69
N LEU A 150 0.62 -0.15 3.93
CA LEU A 150 1.88 -0.89 3.84
C LEU A 150 3.01 -0.04 3.26
N HIS A 151 2.76 0.67 2.14
CA HIS A 151 3.76 1.54 1.54
C HIS A 151 4.17 2.70 2.47
N LYS A 152 3.21 3.26 3.23
CA LYS A 152 3.47 4.30 4.22
C LYS A 152 4.32 3.78 5.38
N GLU A 153 4.02 2.59 5.90
CA GLU A 153 4.79 1.97 6.99
C GLU A 153 6.22 1.62 6.53
N LEU A 154 6.38 1.05 5.32
CA LEU A 154 7.72 0.78 4.77
C LEU A 154 8.56 2.06 4.65
N ARG A 155 7.96 3.17 4.21
CA ARG A 155 8.64 4.47 4.22
C ARG A 155 9.04 4.90 5.63
N SER A 156 8.12 4.77 6.59
CA SER A 156 8.40 5.10 8.01
C SER A 156 9.54 4.27 8.59
N LEU A 157 9.59 2.96 8.27
CA LEU A 157 10.69 2.08 8.68
C LEU A 157 12.03 2.53 8.08
N LYS A 158 12.03 2.93 6.80
CA LYS A 158 13.24 3.47 6.16
C LYS A 158 13.72 4.77 6.79
N GLU A 159 12.80 5.68 7.15
CA GLU A 159 13.12 6.91 7.87
C GLU A 159 13.75 6.62 9.25
N LYS A 160 13.39 5.49 9.87
CA LYS A 160 14.02 4.97 11.10
C LYS A 160 15.31 4.19 10.86
N LYS A 161 15.85 4.22 9.64
CA LYS A 161 17.08 3.49 9.21
C LYS A 161 16.95 1.96 9.34
N ILE A 162 15.74 1.41 9.21
CA ILE A 162 15.49 -0.04 9.14
C ILE A 162 15.47 -0.43 7.68
N ASP A 163 16.46 -1.23 7.26
CA ASP A 163 16.61 -1.68 5.88
C ASP A 163 16.24 -3.15 5.67
N ASN A 164 16.05 -3.92 6.74
CA ASN A 164 15.71 -5.33 6.68
C ASN A 164 14.27 -5.51 7.16
N VAL A 165 13.38 -5.93 6.28
CA VAL A 165 11.95 -6.08 6.59
C VAL A 165 11.44 -7.41 6.06
N LEU A 166 10.77 -8.19 6.91
CA LEU A 166 10.01 -9.36 6.50
C LEU A 166 8.51 -9.07 6.58
N LEU A 167 7.80 -9.39 5.50
CA LEU A 167 6.35 -9.24 5.36
C LEU A 167 5.68 -10.62 5.41
N GLU A 168 4.74 -10.81 6.34
CA GLU A 168 3.84 -11.95 6.26
C GLU A 168 2.77 -11.69 5.20
N ALA A 169 2.75 -12.50 4.17
CA ALA A 169 1.80 -12.40 3.06
C ALA A 169 0.83 -13.60 3.10
N SER A 170 -0.43 -13.38 3.47
CA SER A 170 -1.44 -14.41 3.31
C SER A 170 -1.81 -14.57 1.83
N SER A 171 -2.26 -15.77 1.42
CA SER A 171 -2.78 -16.03 0.07
C SER A 171 -3.87 -15.05 -0.33
N HIS A 172 -4.78 -14.74 0.59
CA HIS A 172 -5.82 -13.74 0.40
C HIS A 172 -5.24 -12.32 0.18
N GLY A 173 -4.22 -11.94 0.97
CA GLY A 173 -3.51 -10.67 0.81
C GLY A 173 -2.80 -10.55 -0.55
N LEU A 174 -2.17 -11.62 -1.00
CA LEU A 174 -1.53 -11.70 -2.32
C LEU A 174 -2.57 -11.57 -3.44
N ASN A 175 -3.68 -12.31 -3.36
CA ASN A 175 -4.77 -12.23 -4.33
C ASN A 175 -5.42 -10.82 -4.37
N GLN A 176 -5.42 -10.11 -3.25
CA GLN A 176 -5.88 -8.72 -3.17
C GLN A 176 -4.83 -7.69 -3.63
N GLY A 177 -3.63 -8.14 -4.04
CA GLY A 177 -2.56 -7.25 -4.49
C GLY A 177 -2.00 -6.35 -3.38
N ARG A 178 -2.02 -6.81 -2.11
CA ARG A 178 -1.55 -5.97 -0.98
C ARG A 178 -0.06 -5.64 -1.06
N LEU A 179 0.73 -6.45 -1.76
CA LEU A 179 2.16 -6.22 -2.00
C LEU A 179 2.45 -5.51 -3.34
N ASP A 180 1.40 -5.08 -4.08
CA ASP A 180 1.59 -4.45 -5.38
C ASP A 180 2.45 -3.18 -5.28
N GLY A 181 3.42 -3.06 -6.19
CA GLY A 181 4.35 -1.94 -6.24
C GLY A 181 5.49 -2.01 -5.20
N ILE A 182 5.63 -3.12 -4.47
CA ILE A 182 6.77 -3.40 -3.60
C ILE A 182 7.77 -4.26 -4.38
N ASN A 183 9.04 -3.86 -4.37
CA ASN A 183 10.12 -4.65 -4.92
C ASN A 183 10.64 -5.60 -3.84
N LEU A 184 10.32 -6.89 -3.97
CA LEU A 184 10.76 -7.92 -3.05
C LEU A 184 12.16 -8.40 -3.44
N LYS A 185 13.05 -8.51 -2.46
CA LYS A 185 14.38 -9.10 -2.62
C LYS A 185 14.33 -10.63 -2.71
N ALA A 186 13.41 -11.23 -1.94
CA ALA A 186 13.17 -12.68 -1.92
C ALA A 186 11.73 -12.98 -1.49
N GLY A 187 11.25 -14.17 -1.84
CA GLY A 187 10.02 -14.78 -1.35
C GLY A 187 10.32 -16.10 -0.67
N ILE A 188 9.67 -16.34 0.46
CA ILE A 188 9.75 -17.61 1.22
C ILE A 188 8.38 -18.27 1.15
N PHE A 189 8.36 -19.54 0.77
CA PHE A 189 7.15 -20.35 0.78
C PHE A 189 7.32 -21.48 1.82
N THR A 190 6.51 -21.47 2.87
CA THR A 190 6.68 -22.43 3.99
C THR A 190 6.06 -23.77 3.69
N ASN A 191 4.84 -23.78 3.21
CA ASN A 191 4.08 -24.97 2.85
C ASN A 191 2.79 -24.62 2.10
N PHE A 192 2.16 -25.65 1.51
CA PHE A 192 0.86 -25.56 0.87
C PHE A 192 -0.28 -25.69 1.87
#